data_e4582003c31e47f6f5a3cd122b88cc2c
#
_entry.id   e4582003c31e47f6f5a3cd122b88cc2c
#
_cell.length_a   1.000
_cell.length_b   1.000
_cell.length_c   1.000
_cell.angle_alpha   90.00
_cell.angle_beta   90.00
_cell.angle_gamma   90.00
#
_symmetry.space_group_name_H-M   'P 1'
#
loop_
_entity.id
_entity.type
_entity.pdbx_description
1 polymer ?
#
loop_
_entity_poly.entity_id
_entity_poly.type
_entity_poly.pdbx_seq_one_letter_code
_entity_poly.pdbx_strand_id
1 'polypeptide(L)'
;MATTLPLDRLEADLAILNAQNNAVTQPVRNTPPAFIFAQKPSVLLQVQGTPVFQATAGAGAERLVNTSVLIVRTGGQLYLHLWDGYLKSSDLKGPWTRATSVPSSVTSVETAVTASKSLDLLTGRKDPKTGALPSLKSTPISDIVVATQSTSLVVFAGVPQWAPLDGTQLMYATNTVSRVFQYLPTQAYYVLTSGRWFTAPALSGS
;
A
#
# COMPACT_ATOMS: atom_id res chain seq x y z
N MET A 1 14.10 -27.02 -47.72
CA MET A 1 13.38 -25.75 -47.50
C MET A 1 14.14 -24.96 -46.45
N ALA A 2 14.75 -23.83 -46.82
CA ALA A 2 15.43 -22.96 -45.84
C ALA A 2 14.40 -22.06 -45.18
N THR A 3 14.22 -22.20 -43.89
CA THR A 3 13.33 -21.34 -43.11
C THR A 3 14.09 -20.06 -42.78
N THR A 4 13.79 -18.98 -43.47
CA THR A 4 14.29 -17.64 -43.12
C THR A 4 13.50 -17.12 -41.91
N LEU A 5 14.14 -17.06 -40.78
CA LEU A 5 13.61 -16.34 -39.61
C LEU A 5 13.75 -14.83 -39.87
N PRO A 6 12.70 -14.02 -39.68
CA PRO A 6 12.82 -12.57 -39.80
C PRO A 6 13.78 -12.05 -38.71
N LEU A 7 14.72 -11.20 -39.11
CA LEU A 7 15.76 -10.66 -38.22
C LEU A 7 15.13 -9.89 -37.04
N ASP A 8 14.08 -9.13 -37.31
CA ASP A 8 13.33 -8.35 -36.31
C ASP A 8 12.74 -9.20 -35.16
N ARG A 9 12.34 -10.44 -35.51
CA ARG A 9 11.82 -11.38 -34.50
C ARG A 9 12.93 -11.94 -33.62
N LEU A 10 14.09 -12.18 -34.17
CA LEU A 10 15.27 -12.63 -33.44
C LEU A 10 15.79 -11.53 -32.49
N GLU A 11 15.78 -10.28 -32.94
CA GLU A 11 16.17 -9.13 -32.12
C GLU A 11 15.18 -8.90 -30.96
N ALA A 12 13.88 -9.05 -31.21
CA ALA A 12 12.86 -8.96 -30.17
C ALA A 12 13.00 -10.07 -29.12
N ASP A 13 13.23 -11.32 -29.54
CA ASP A 13 13.43 -12.46 -28.66
C ASP A 13 14.73 -12.32 -27.83
N LEU A 14 15.81 -11.80 -28.44
CA LEU A 14 17.07 -11.49 -27.75
C LEU A 14 16.90 -10.35 -26.72
N ALA A 15 16.10 -9.32 -27.03
CA ALA A 15 15.81 -8.23 -26.10
C ALA A 15 15.03 -8.74 -24.89
N ILE A 16 14.07 -9.65 -25.09
CA ILE A 16 13.31 -10.29 -24.01
C ILE A 16 14.22 -11.15 -23.12
N LEU A 17 15.08 -11.97 -23.73
CA LEU A 17 16.04 -12.82 -23.00
C LEU A 17 17.05 -11.99 -22.21
N ASN A 18 17.54 -10.89 -22.77
CA ASN A 18 18.44 -9.98 -22.09
C ASN A 18 17.75 -9.25 -20.92
N ALA A 19 16.50 -8.85 -21.08
CA ALA A 19 15.70 -8.26 -20.02
C ALA A 19 15.45 -9.26 -18.88
N GLN A 20 15.16 -10.52 -19.19
CA GLN A 20 14.98 -11.60 -18.23
C GLN A 20 16.30 -11.92 -17.50
N ASN A 21 17.43 -12.01 -18.20
CA ASN A 21 18.73 -12.24 -17.61
C ASN A 21 19.18 -11.08 -16.71
N ASN A 22 18.91 -9.84 -17.10
CA ASN A 22 19.20 -8.66 -16.28
C ASN A 22 18.31 -8.60 -15.02
N ALA A 23 17.06 -9.08 -15.09
CA ALA A 23 16.18 -9.20 -13.93
C ALA A 23 16.68 -10.26 -12.93
N VAL A 24 17.31 -11.34 -13.41
CA VAL A 24 17.88 -12.40 -12.56
C VAL A 24 19.22 -11.98 -11.91
N THR A 25 19.96 -11.06 -12.52
CA THR A 25 21.26 -10.59 -11.99
C THR A 25 21.14 -9.44 -10.98
N GLN A 26 19.96 -8.86 -10.79
CA GLN A 26 19.78 -7.92 -9.66
C GLN A 26 19.78 -8.70 -8.34
N PRO A 27 20.71 -8.38 -7.40
CA PRO A 27 20.72 -9.05 -6.11
C PRO A 27 19.37 -8.84 -5.43
N VAL A 28 18.68 -9.94 -5.14
CA VAL A 28 17.43 -9.90 -4.38
C VAL A 28 17.73 -9.25 -3.04
N ARG A 29 17.25 -8.03 -2.84
CA ARG A 29 17.38 -7.36 -1.53
C ARG A 29 16.56 -8.15 -0.51
N ASN A 30 17.27 -8.87 0.34
CA ASN A 30 16.69 -9.75 1.37
C ASN A 30 16.44 -9.00 2.69
N THR A 31 16.36 -7.66 2.65
CA THR A 31 16.05 -6.85 3.81
C THR A 31 14.56 -7.01 4.12
N PRO A 32 14.19 -7.54 5.30
CA PRO A 32 12.79 -7.62 5.69
C PRO A 32 12.14 -6.23 5.71
N PRO A 33 10.87 -6.10 5.33
CA PRO A 33 10.14 -4.86 5.55
C PRO A 33 9.95 -4.64 7.06
N ALA A 34 9.84 -3.41 7.50
CA ALA A 34 9.31 -3.12 8.82
C ALA A 34 7.85 -3.59 8.90
N PHE A 35 7.46 -4.21 10.01
CA PHE A 35 6.07 -4.62 10.23
C PHE A 35 5.39 -3.68 11.20
N ILE A 36 4.19 -3.23 10.82
CA ILE A 36 3.30 -2.47 11.70
C ILE A 36 2.05 -3.30 11.94
N PHE A 37 1.75 -3.57 13.21
CA PHE A 37 0.58 -4.31 13.63
C PHE A 37 -0.44 -3.33 14.20
N ALA A 38 -1.55 -3.14 13.51
CA ALA A 38 -2.62 -2.24 13.89
C ALA A 38 -3.83 -3.03 14.41
N GLN A 39 -4.44 -2.56 15.51
CA GLN A 39 -5.66 -3.13 16.10
C GLN A 39 -6.92 -2.32 15.73
N LYS A 40 -6.77 -1.38 14.81
CA LYS A 40 -7.84 -0.56 14.25
C LYS A 40 -7.72 -0.54 12.74
N PRO A 41 -8.80 -0.26 12.02
CA PRO A 41 -8.72 -0.02 10.59
C PRO A 41 -7.65 1.02 10.27
N SER A 42 -6.68 0.66 9.45
CA SER A 42 -5.52 1.49 9.13
C SER A 42 -5.18 1.40 7.66
N VAL A 43 -4.66 2.48 7.09
CA VAL A 43 -4.19 2.57 5.71
C VAL A 43 -2.71 2.92 5.72
N LEU A 44 -1.91 2.15 5.00
CA LEU A 44 -0.48 2.40 4.84
C LEU A 44 -0.25 3.31 3.63
N LEU A 45 0.36 4.47 3.88
CA LEU A 45 0.88 5.36 2.85
C LEU A 45 2.39 5.13 2.71
N GLN A 46 2.77 4.42 1.66
CA GLN A 46 4.18 4.20 1.36
C GLN A 46 4.74 5.38 0.57
N VAL A 47 5.74 6.07 1.12
CA VAL A 47 6.51 7.12 0.47
C VAL A 47 7.93 6.60 0.24
N GLN A 48 8.46 6.72 -0.95
CA GLN A 48 9.79 6.24 -1.28
C GLN A 48 10.85 7.27 -0.84
N GLY A 49 11.38 7.11 0.37
CA GLY A 49 12.34 8.05 0.97
C GLY A 49 11.70 9.34 1.48
N THR A 50 12.44 10.44 1.43
CA THR A 50 11.94 11.75 1.87
C THR A 50 10.79 12.23 0.97
N PRO A 51 9.67 12.74 1.53
CA PRO A 51 8.54 13.23 0.75
C PRO A 51 8.95 14.34 -0.24
N VAL A 52 8.61 14.16 -1.51
CA VAL A 52 8.91 15.11 -2.59
C VAL A 52 7.61 15.64 -3.18
N PHE A 53 7.37 16.94 -3.07
CA PHE A 53 6.24 17.61 -3.67
C PHE A 53 6.65 18.33 -4.95
N GLN A 54 5.85 18.19 -6.01
CA GLN A 54 6.05 18.86 -7.28
C GLN A 54 4.78 19.60 -7.69
N ALA A 55 4.96 20.82 -8.23
CA ALA A 55 3.86 21.61 -8.77
C ALA A 55 3.19 20.88 -9.93
N THR A 56 1.86 20.88 -9.94
CA THR A 56 1.07 20.34 -11.05
C THR A 56 0.70 21.50 -11.98
N ALA A 57 1.10 21.41 -13.24
CA ALA A 57 0.86 22.46 -14.23
C ALA A 57 -0.63 22.82 -14.31
N GLY A 58 -0.93 24.13 -14.25
CA GLY A 58 -2.30 24.66 -14.36
C GLY A 58 -3.20 24.44 -13.15
N ALA A 59 -2.79 23.68 -12.12
CA ALA A 59 -3.62 23.37 -10.99
C ALA A 59 -3.48 24.33 -9.79
N GLY A 60 -2.36 25.05 -9.68
CA GLY A 60 -2.07 25.91 -8.50
C GLY A 60 -1.88 25.11 -7.21
N ALA A 61 -1.47 23.86 -7.32
CA ALA A 61 -1.24 22.94 -6.22
C ALA A 61 -0.03 22.05 -6.50
N GLU A 62 0.51 21.42 -5.46
CA GLU A 62 1.61 20.47 -5.55
C GLU A 62 1.14 19.06 -5.22
N ARG A 63 1.70 18.07 -5.88
CA ARG A 63 1.44 16.67 -5.63
C ARG A 63 2.66 16.00 -5.00
N LEU A 64 2.44 15.10 -4.04
CA LEU A 64 3.47 14.18 -3.56
C LEU A 64 3.76 13.15 -4.66
N VAL A 65 5.00 13.14 -5.21
CA VAL A 65 5.31 12.37 -6.43
C VAL A 65 5.98 11.03 -6.17
N ASN A 66 6.58 10.84 -4.99
CA ASN A 66 7.25 9.59 -4.63
C ASN A 66 6.36 8.65 -3.78
N THR A 67 5.08 8.63 -4.11
CA THR A 67 4.07 7.69 -3.57
C THR A 67 3.14 7.22 -4.69
N SER A 68 2.51 6.07 -4.49
CA SER A 68 1.49 5.55 -5.41
C SER A 68 0.08 6.12 -5.17
N VAL A 69 -0.13 6.86 -4.07
CA VAL A 69 -1.45 7.40 -3.71
C VAL A 69 -1.55 8.90 -4.02
N LEU A 70 -2.78 9.39 -4.16
CA LEU A 70 -3.01 10.81 -4.44
C LEU A 70 -2.98 11.63 -3.15
N ILE A 71 -1.90 12.41 -2.97
CA ILE A 71 -1.76 13.42 -1.92
C ILE A 71 -1.42 14.76 -2.58
N VAL A 72 -2.25 15.76 -2.32
CA VAL A 72 -2.12 17.11 -2.88
C VAL A 72 -1.88 18.10 -1.76
N ARG A 73 -0.95 19.03 -1.97
CA ARG A 73 -0.66 20.15 -1.08
C ARG A 73 -1.13 21.46 -1.70
N THR A 74 -1.98 22.20 -0.99
CA THR A 74 -2.43 23.53 -1.37
C THR A 74 -2.85 24.34 -0.15
N GLY A 75 -2.59 25.64 -0.11
CA GLY A 75 -2.97 26.52 1.00
C GLY A 75 -2.42 26.07 2.37
N GLY A 76 -1.23 25.45 2.41
CA GLY A 76 -0.63 24.95 3.65
C GLY A 76 -1.30 23.69 4.20
N GLN A 77 -2.22 23.07 3.47
CA GLN A 77 -2.92 21.84 3.84
C GLN A 77 -2.59 20.72 2.86
N LEU A 78 -2.59 19.50 3.36
CA LEU A 78 -2.52 18.24 2.61
C LEU A 78 -3.92 17.67 2.44
N TYR A 79 -4.21 17.14 1.25
CA TYR A 79 -5.43 16.45 0.91
C TYR A 79 -5.10 15.05 0.40
N LEU A 80 -5.57 14.03 1.09
CA LEU A 80 -5.41 12.61 0.73
C LEU A 80 -6.74 12.12 0.17
N HIS A 81 -6.77 11.62 -1.06
CA HIS A 81 -7.95 10.95 -1.59
C HIS A 81 -8.13 9.60 -0.89
N LEU A 82 -9.32 9.37 -0.35
CA LEU A 82 -9.70 8.11 0.31
C LEU A 82 -11.17 7.83 0.07
N TRP A 83 -11.47 6.65 -0.47
CA TRP A 83 -12.80 6.16 -0.81
C TRP A 83 -13.53 7.08 -1.78
N ASP A 84 -14.59 7.75 -1.32
CA ASP A 84 -15.44 8.66 -2.10
C ASP A 84 -15.18 10.15 -1.76
N GLY A 85 -14.02 10.48 -1.17
CA GLY A 85 -13.76 11.85 -0.77
C GLY A 85 -12.30 12.10 -0.36
N TYR A 86 -12.11 13.10 0.50
CA TYR A 86 -10.79 13.54 0.92
C TYR A 86 -10.67 13.63 2.44
N LEU A 87 -9.49 13.23 2.94
CA LEU A 87 -9.01 13.61 4.25
C LEU A 87 -8.10 14.83 4.10
N LYS A 88 -8.02 15.66 5.14
CA LYS A 88 -7.12 16.81 5.21
C LYS A 88 -6.27 16.76 6.47
N SER A 89 -5.04 17.29 6.37
CA SER A 89 -4.10 17.46 7.47
C SER A 89 -3.14 18.59 7.16
N SER A 90 -2.54 19.19 8.19
CA SER A 90 -1.40 20.11 8.04
C SER A 90 -0.05 19.40 7.97
N ASP A 91 0.00 18.13 8.39
CA ASP A 91 1.21 17.30 8.39
C ASP A 91 0.95 15.93 7.75
N LEU A 92 1.96 15.37 7.10
CA LEU A 92 1.84 14.08 6.42
C LEU A 92 1.56 12.93 7.42
N LYS A 93 2.07 13.03 8.64
CA LYS A 93 1.83 12.07 9.71
C LYS A 93 0.48 12.26 10.42
N GLY A 94 -0.27 13.30 10.04
CA GLY A 94 -1.58 13.60 10.64
C GLY A 94 -1.52 14.62 11.79
N PRO A 95 -2.60 14.78 12.54
CA PRO A 95 -3.84 14.01 12.42
C PRO A 95 -4.62 14.29 11.14
N TRP A 96 -5.21 13.25 10.56
CA TRP A 96 -6.05 13.36 9.37
C TRP A 96 -7.53 13.45 9.75
N THR A 97 -8.24 14.39 9.15
CA THR A 97 -9.67 14.62 9.37
C THR A 97 -10.41 14.67 8.04
N ARG A 98 -11.73 14.45 8.05
CA ARG A 98 -12.54 14.58 6.82
C ARG A 98 -12.50 16.01 6.30
N ALA A 99 -12.25 16.18 5.03
CA ALA A 99 -12.38 17.46 4.36
C ALA A 99 -13.85 17.72 4.07
N THR A 100 -14.41 18.77 4.68
CA THR A 100 -15.78 19.20 4.43
C THR A 100 -15.92 20.00 3.13
N SER A 101 -14.82 20.57 2.66
CA SER A 101 -14.68 21.23 1.37
C SER A 101 -13.33 20.91 0.78
N VAL A 102 -13.26 20.80 -0.53
CA VAL A 102 -12.04 20.47 -1.29
C VAL A 102 -11.80 21.61 -2.28
N PRO A 103 -10.62 22.25 -2.25
CA PRO A 103 -10.28 23.30 -3.23
C PRO A 103 -10.32 22.75 -4.66
N SER A 104 -10.71 23.60 -5.62
CA SER A 104 -10.71 23.23 -7.04
C SER A 104 -9.33 22.85 -7.57
N SER A 105 -8.27 23.40 -6.99
CA SER A 105 -6.90 23.00 -7.29
C SER A 105 -6.63 21.52 -7.01
N VAL A 106 -7.22 20.94 -5.95
CA VAL A 106 -7.09 19.52 -5.61
C VAL A 106 -7.80 18.63 -6.64
N THR A 107 -9.03 18.98 -7.00
CA THR A 107 -9.80 18.23 -8.01
C THR A 107 -9.22 18.36 -9.41
N SER A 108 -8.57 19.49 -9.73
CA SER A 108 -7.81 19.66 -10.99
C SER A 108 -6.62 18.71 -11.05
N VAL A 109 -5.87 18.55 -9.93
CA VAL A 109 -4.77 17.56 -9.85
C VAL A 109 -5.32 16.14 -10.01
N GLU A 110 -6.41 15.79 -9.31
CA GLU A 110 -7.05 14.47 -9.42
C GLU A 110 -7.42 14.17 -10.88
N THR A 111 -8.09 15.10 -11.56
CA THR A 111 -8.46 14.93 -12.98
C THR A 111 -7.24 14.68 -13.86
N ALA A 112 -6.18 15.44 -13.67
CA ALA A 112 -4.95 15.31 -14.46
C ALA A 112 -4.27 13.93 -14.26
N VAL A 113 -4.25 13.42 -13.02
CA VAL A 113 -3.58 12.13 -12.71
C VAL A 113 -4.46 10.93 -13.03
N THR A 114 -5.79 11.04 -12.92
CA THR A 114 -6.73 9.97 -13.26
C THR A 114 -6.65 9.65 -14.76
N ALA A 115 -6.44 10.65 -15.60
CA ALA A 115 -6.24 10.46 -17.03
C ALA A 115 -5.02 9.58 -17.36
N SER A 116 -3.97 9.62 -16.53
CA SER A 116 -2.74 8.82 -16.70
C SER A 116 -2.81 7.42 -16.08
N LYS A 117 -3.83 7.10 -15.29
CA LYS A 117 -3.98 5.85 -14.51
C LYS A 117 -2.75 5.48 -13.67
N SER A 118 -1.97 6.46 -13.23
CA SER A 118 -0.67 6.27 -12.58
C SER A 118 -0.74 6.19 -11.05
N LEU A 119 -1.91 6.44 -10.45
CA LEU A 119 -2.07 6.49 -9.01
C LEU A 119 -3.22 5.62 -8.52
N ASP A 120 -3.06 5.14 -7.30
CA ASP A 120 -4.12 4.51 -6.51
C ASP A 120 -4.91 5.60 -5.77
N LEU A 121 -6.19 5.71 -6.08
CA LEU A 121 -7.12 6.64 -5.42
C LEU A 121 -7.65 6.09 -4.09
N LEU A 122 -7.17 4.93 -3.64
CA LEU A 122 -7.63 4.28 -2.42
C LEU A 122 -9.17 4.15 -2.34
N THR A 123 -9.80 3.81 -3.45
CA THR A 123 -11.27 3.69 -3.54
C THR A 123 -11.85 2.59 -2.63
N GLY A 124 -10.98 1.74 -2.08
CA GLY A 124 -11.36 0.65 -1.20
C GLY A 124 -11.83 -0.60 -1.94
N ARG A 125 -12.15 -1.62 -1.16
CA ARG A 125 -12.70 -2.89 -1.67
C ARG A 125 -14.17 -2.98 -1.36
N LYS A 126 -14.93 -3.58 -2.26
CA LYS A 126 -16.34 -3.87 -2.03
C LYS A 126 -16.49 -4.84 -0.85
N ASP A 127 -17.42 -4.55 0.02
CA ASP A 127 -17.85 -5.47 1.07
C ASP A 127 -18.39 -6.76 0.41
N PRO A 128 -17.88 -7.94 0.79
CA PRO A 128 -18.28 -9.21 0.15
C PRO A 128 -19.75 -9.58 0.38
N LYS A 129 -20.40 -9.02 1.41
CA LYS A 129 -21.80 -9.33 1.75
C LYS A 129 -22.76 -8.36 1.09
N THR A 130 -22.42 -7.07 1.07
CA THR A 130 -23.32 -6.00 0.58
C THR A 130 -22.98 -5.51 -0.81
N GLY A 131 -21.76 -5.80 -1.31
CA GLY A 131 -21.24 -5.26 -2.58
C GLY A 131 -20.92 -3.76 -2.54
N ALA A 132 -21.13 -3.09 -1.41
CA ALA A 132 -20.92 -1.65 -1.26
C ALA A 132 -19.44 -1.32 -1.10
N LEU A 133 -19.01 -0.18 -1.68
CA LEU A 133 -17.71 0.42 -1.41
C LEU A 133 -17.76 1.18 -0.08
N PRO A 134 -16.64 1.30 0.65
CA PRO A 134 -16.59 2.15 1.84
C PRO A 134 -16.77 3.62 1.45
N SER A 135 -17.37 4.38 2.36
CA SER A 135 -17.63 5.81 2.17
C SER A 135 -17.18 6.58 3.41
N LEU A 136 -16.56 7.73 3.19
CA LEU A 136 -16.21 8.66 4.27
C LEU A 136 -17.42 9.17 5.03
N LYS A 137 -18.64 9.08 4.46
CA LYS A 137 -19.88 9.51 5.12
C LYS A 137 -20.35 8.54 6.20
N SER A 138 -20.15 7.25 5.98
CA SER A 138 -20.72 6.17 6.81
C SER A 138 -19.68 5.34 7.56
N THR A 139 -18.41 5.36 7.13
CA THR A 139 -17.36 4.54 7.71
C THR A 139 -16.43 5.39 8.58
N PRO A 140 -16.05 4.94 9.78
CA PRO A 140 -15.03 5.61 10.59
C PRO A 140 -13.73 5.79 9.80
N ILE A 141 -13.05 6.91 10.03
CA ILE A 141 -11.76 7.16 9.37
C ILE A 141 -10.75 6.14 9.88
N SER A 142 -10.08 5.46 8.94
CA SER A 142 -8.95 4.61 9.24
C SER A 142 -7.77 5.44 9.74
N ASP A 143 -6.95 4.87 10.63
CA ASP A 143 -5.68 5.47 10.98
C ASP A 143 -4.76 5.50 9.74
N ILE A 144 -4.14 6.65 9.49
CA ILE A 144 -3.22 6.82 8.38
C ILE A 144 -1.80 6.65 8.89
N VAL A 145 -1.16 5.58 8.43
CA VAL A 145 0.22 5.23 8.78
C VAL A 145 1.13 5.61 7.62
N VAL A 146 2.06 6.51 7.84
CA VAL A 146 3.03 6.93 6.80
C VAL A 146 4.36 6.23 7.03
N ALA A 147 4.85 5.55 6.00
CA ALA A 147 6.14 4.88 6.01
C ALA A 147 7.04 5.40 4.89
N THR A 148 8.29 5.71 5.20
CA THR A 148 9.31 6.17 4.25
C THR A 148 10.33 5.11 3.88
N GLN A 149 10.18 3.91 4.42
CA GLN A 149 10.95 2.70 4.13
C GLN A 149 10.01 1.54 3.81
N SER A 150 10.54 0.46 3.24
CA SER A 150 9.74 -0.74 2.97
C SER A 150 9.03 -1.21 4.23
N THR A 151 7.71 -1.20 4.22
CA THR A 151 6.86 -1.48 5.38
C THR A 151 5.68 -2.34 4.97
N SER A 152 5.31 -3.29 5.81
CA SER A 152 4.10 -4.10 5.70
C SER A 152 3.16 -3.80 6.85
N LEU A 153 1.90 -3.52 6.55
CA LEU A 153 0.85 -3.28 7.53
C LEU A 153 0.00 -4.55 7.70
N VAL A 154 -0.12 -5.01 8.93
CA VAL A 154 -1.02 -6.08 9.34
C VAL A 154 -2.10 -5.49 10.22
N VAL A 155 -3.36 -5.58 9.79
CA VAL A 155 -4.50 -5.02 10.52
C VAL A 155 -5.32 -6.13 11.15
N PHE A 156 -5.56 -6.02 12.46
CA PHE A 156 -6.47 -6.87 13.20
C PHE A 156 -7.77 -6.11 13.50
N ALA A 157 -8.88 -6.81 13.52
CA ALA A 157 -10.14 -6.25 14.00
C ALA A 157 -10.17 -6.29 15.54
N GLY A 158 -9.48 -5.34 16.19
CA GLY A 158 -9.24 -5.30 17.63
C GLY A 158 -8.00 -6.08 18.06
N VAL A 159 -7.97 -6.53 19.31
CA VAL A 159 -6.89 -7.34 19.84
C VAL A 159 -6.77 -8.66 19.07
N PRO A 160 -5.56 -9.13 18.72
CA PRO A 160 -5.37 -10.37 18.00
C PRO A 160 -6.07 -11.56 18.68
N GLN A 161 -6.87 -12.28 17.90
CA GLN A 161 -7.60 -13.49 18.35
C GLN A 161 -7.00 -14.71 17.67
N TRP A 162 -6.82 -15.78 18.42
CA TRP A 162 -6.10 -16.96 17.99
C TRP A 162 -6.97 -18.20 18.06
N ALA A 163 -6.81 -19.10 17.08
CA ALA A 163 -7.39 -20.45 17.10
C ALA A 163 -6.29 -21.47 16.78
N PRO A 164 -6.38 -22.70 17.34
CA PRO A 164 -5.45 -23.76 17.02
C PRO A 164 -5.62 -24.22 15.56
N LEU A 165 -4.54 -24.61 14.94
CA LEU A 165 -4.55 -25.32 13.67
C LEU A 165 -4.42 -26.82 13.97
N ASP A 166 -5.50 -27.57 13.81
CA ASP A 166 -5.60 -28.96 14.17
C ASP A 166 -4.48 -29.84 13.60
N GLY A 167 -3.95 -30.74 14.43
CA GLY A 167 -2.85 -31.60 14.05
C GLY A 167 -1.48 -30.94 13.99
N THR A 168 -1.35 -29.69 14.44
CA THR A 168 -0.09 -28.94 14.46
C THR A 168 0.15 -28.26 15.80
N GLN A 169 1.36 -27.68 15.96
CA GLN A 169 1.69 -26.82 17.10
C GLN A 169 1.57 -25.33 16.75
N LEU A 170 0.66 -25.00 15.83
CA LEU A 170 0.44 -23.64 15.36
C LEU A 170 -0.91 -23.09 15.84
N MET A 171 -0.90 -21.81 16.18
CA MET A 171 -2.11 -20.99 16.28
C MET A 171 -2.16 -20.05 15.07
N TYR A 172 -3.34 -19.78 14.54
CA TYR A 172 -3.53 -18.78 13.49
C TYR A 172 -4.41 -17.65 13.98
N ALA A 173 -4.13 -16.44 13.49
CA ALA A 173 -4.94 -15.27 13.82
C ALA A 173 -6.27 -15.28 13.04
N THR A 174 -7.40 -15.17 13.78
CA THR A 174 -8.74 -15.29 13.20
C THR A 174 -9.38 -13.96 12.79
N ASN A 175 -8.92 -12.86 13.36
CA ASN A 175 -9.50 -11.53 13.15
C ASN A 175 -8.62 -10.60 12.31
N THR A 176 -7.91 -11.17 11.35
CA THR A 176 -7.14 -10.45 10.32
C THR A 176 -7.26 -11.15 8.98
N VAL A 177 -7.15 -10.38 7.88
CA VAL A 177 -7.05 -10.95 6.52
C VAL A 177 -5.63 -11.39 6.17
N SER A 178 -4.64 -10.99 6.98
CA SER A 178 -3.26 -11.38 6.83
C SER A 178 -3.03 -12.78 7.36
N ARG A 179 -2.09 -13.52 6.77
CA ARG A 179 -1.71 -14.85 7.25
C ARG A 179 -0.68 -14.71 8.37
N VAL A 180 -1.16 -14.76 9.61
CA VAL A 180 -0.34 -14.63 10.82
C VAL A 180 -0.51 -15.88 11.66
N PHE A 181 0.62 -16.50 12.03
CA PHE A 181 0.68 -17.69 12.86
C PHE A 181 1.57 -17.46 14.06
N GLN A 182 1.29 -18.20 15.13
CA GLN A 182 2.17 -18.33 16.28
C GLN A 182 2.57 -19.80 16.45
N TYR A 183 3.86 -20.08 16.61
CA TYR A 183 4.36 -21.41 16.90
C TYR A 183 4.51 -21.58 18.41
N LEU A 184 3.70 -22.47 18.98
CA LEU A 184 3.55 -22.61 20.42
C LEU A 184 4.85 -22.94 21.17
N PRO A 185 5.74 -23.86 20.70
CA PRO A 185 6.94 -24.21 21.43
C PRO A 185 7.93 -23.06 21.64
N THR A 186 8.01 -22.15 20.70
CA THR A 186 8.97 -21.00 20.77
C THR A 186 8.27 -19.65 20.99
N GLN A 187 6.93 -19.63 20.95
CA GLN A 187 6.12 -18.40 20.97
C GLN A 187 6.42 -17.43 19.84
N ALA A 188 7.18 -17.86 18.81
CA ALA A 188 7.53 -17.03 17.66
C ALA A 188 6.32 -16.83 16.74
N TYR A 189 6.22 -15.64 16.16
CA TYR A 189 5.20 -15.26 15.20
C TYR A 189 5.73 -15.35 13.78
N TYR A 190 4.88 -15.77 12.86
CA TYR A 190 5.16 -15.90 11.45
C TYR A 190 4.13 -15.14 10.64
N VAL A 191 4.58 -14.30 9.72
CA VAL A 191 3.72 -13.51 8.83
C VAL A 191 4.07 -13.82 7.39
N LEU A 192 3.06 -14.19 6.59
CA LEU A 192 3.23 -14.34 5.14
C LEU A 192 2.83 -13.04 4.44
N THR A 193 3.79 -12.41 3.76
CA THR A 193 3.53 -11.26 2.90
C THR A 193 4.33 -11.36 1.61
N SER A 194 3.72 -10.97 0.48
CA SER A 194 4.34 -11.02 -0.85
C SER A 194 4.99 -12.37 -1.20
N GLY A 195 4.38 -13.49 -0.75
CA GLY A 195 4.88 -14.84 -0.98
C GLY A 195 6.07 -15.27 -0.11
N ARG A 196 6.46 -14.47 0.89
CA ARG A 196 7.59 -14.76 1.79
C ARG A 196 7.13 -14.83 3.24
N TRP A 197 7.75 -15.73 3.99
CA TRP A 197 7.57 -15.86 5.43
C TRP A 197 8.59 -15.01 6.18
N PHE A 198 8.10 -14.28 7.14
CA PHE A 198 8.89 -13.51 8.09
C PHE A 198 8.59 -13.98 9.49
N THR A 199 9.61 -13.98 10.37
CA THR A 199 9.48 -14.38 11.78
C THR A 199 9.86 -13.24 12.69
N ALA A 200 9.16 -13.14 13.82
CA ALA A 200 9.45 -12.17 14.87
C ALA A 200 9.14 -12.79 16.26
N PRO A 201 9.86 -12.37 17.31
CA PRO A 201 9.59 -12.84 18.67
C PRO A 201 8.32 -12.25 19.28
N ALA A 202 7.82 -11.13 18.73
CA ALA A 202 6.62 -10.44 19.20
C ALA A 202 5.88 -9.75 18.05
N LEU A 203 4.59 -9.45 18.25
CA LEU A 203 3.79 -8.60 17.36
C LEU A 203 3.94 -7.10 17.67
N SER A 204 4.82 -6.72 18.55
CA SER A 204 5.24 -5.33 18.74
C SER A 204 6.37 -5.06 17.78
N GLY A 205 6.06 -4.36 16.68
CA GLY A 205 7.04 -4.14 15.63
C GLY A 205 8.17 -3.22 16.03
N SER A 206 9.30 -3.50 15.55
CA SER A 206 10.24 -2.78 14.68
C SER A 206 11.30 -3.75 14.25
#